data_8ac2b39fe2b9dcc3102a463344b3b02d
#
_entry.id   8ac2b39fe2b9dcc3102a463344b3b02d
#
_cell.length_a   1.000
_cell.length_b   1.000
_cell.length_c   1.000
_cell.angle_alpha   90.00
_cell.angle_beta   90.00
_cell.angle_gamma   90.00
#
_symmetry.space_group_name_H-M   'P 1'
#
loop_
_entity.id
_entity.type
_entity.pdbx_description
1 polymer ?
#
loop_
_entity_poly.entity_id
_entity_poly.type
_entity_poly.pdbx_seq_one_letter_code
_entity_poly.pdbx_strand_id
1 'polypeptide(L)'
;MKGSVHMAFTQTATLKNSNHVYQVSPTVKGYTLRDNGFVETKSGNFQLIRSLDDLVVGHRGLKLKVSVDKAMKLLKISTTTKDGLQTVQLYGNEKNAYAIEKLEFILEGLVERGVLEEL
;
A
#
# COMPACT_ATOMS: atom_id res chain seq x y z
N MET A 1 16.70 16.87 6.34
CA MET A 1 15.95 16.64 6.32
C MET A 1 15.40 16.46 7.04
N LYS A 2 15.26 16.62 7.16
CA LYS A 2 14.60 16.46 7.75
C LYS A 2 14.09 15.56 8.05
N GLY A 3 14.76 15.33 8.55
CA GLY A 3 14.25 14.07 8.99
C GLY A 3 12.83 13.86 8.66
N SER A 4 12.58 14.03 7.49
CA SER A 4 11.23 13.79 7.06
C SER A 4 10.84 12.36 7.34
N VAL A 5 9.71 12.19 8.01
CA VAL A 5 9.09 10.89 8.19
C VAL A 5 8.11 10.61 7.06
N HIS A 6 7.98 11.52 6.13
CA HIS A 6 7.08 11.32 5.02
C HIS A 6 7.63 10.31 4.05
N MET A 7 6.81 9.37 3.68
CA MET A 7 7.14 8.48 2.59
C MET A 7 6.85 9.22 1.30
N ALA A 8 7.87 9.40 0.49
CA ALA A 8 7.72 10.02 -0.81
C ALA A 8 7.33 8.98 -1.85
N PHE A 9 6.75 9.44 -2.95
CA PHE A 9 6.59 8.60 -4.12
C PHE A 9 7.95 8.20 -4.65
N THR A 10 8.13 6.93 -4.94
CA THR A 10 9.38 6.40 -5.46
C THR A 10 9.11 5.45 -6.59
N GLN A 11 10.13 5.17 -7.38
CA GLN A 11 10.01 4.24 -8.50
C GLN A 11 9.72 2.83 -8.02
N THR A 12 10.33 2.42 -6.92
CA THR A 12 10.06 1.14 -6.26
C THR A 12 9.66 1.38 -4.83
N ALA A 13 8.83 0.52 -4.29
CA ALA A 13 8.38 0.64 -2.90
C ALA A 13 8.45 -0.70 -2.20
N THR A 14 8.83 -0.65 -0.94
CA THR A 14 8.86 -1.82 -0.08
C THR A 14 8.53 -1.37 1.33
N LEU A 15 7.97 -2.27 2.12
CA LEU A 15 7.76 -2.01 3.54
C LEU A 15 9.00 -2.47 4.30
N LYS A 16 9.32 -1.74 5.36
CA LYS A 16 10.50 -2.04 6.16
C LYS A 16 10.47 -3.50 6.65
N ASN A 17 11.58 -4.18 6.49
CA ASN A 17 11.77 -5.60 6.85
C ASN A 17 10.97 -6.57 5.99
N SER A 18 10.33 -6.11 4.92
CA SER A 18 9.70 -6.99 3.95
C SER A 18 10.73 -7.40 2.90
N ASN A 19 10.55 -8.61 2.36
CA ASN A 19 11.37 -9.09 1.25
C ASN A 19 10.75 -8.78 -0.10
N HIS A 20 9.60 -8.11 -0.11
CA HIS A 20 8.87 -7.84 -1.33
C HIS A 20 9.10 -6.41 -1.77
N VAL A 21 9.48 -6.23 -3.03
CA VAL A 21 9.69 -4.91 -3.63
C VAL A 21 8.77 -4.79 -4.83
N TYR A 22 8.06 -3.68 -4.93
CA TYR A 22 7.06 -3.48 -5.97
C TYR A 22 7.33 -2.21 -6.76
N GLN A 23 6.81 -2.17 -7.97
CA GLN A 23 6.72 -0.95 -8.77
C GLN A 23 5.38 -0.94 -9.49
N VAL A 24 4.99 0.23 -10.00
CA VAL A 24 3.78 0.34 -10.80
C VAL A 24 4.00 -0.43 -12.10
N SER A 25 3.00 -1.22 -12.51
CA SER A 25 3.09 -1.94 -13.78
C SER A 25 3.21 -0.94 -14.92
N PRO A 26 4.15 -1.13 -15.85
CA PRO A 26 4.30 -0.19 -16.96
C PRO A 26 3.11 -0.16 -17.92
N THR A 27 2.21 -1.14 -17.82
CA THR A 27 1.03 -1.21 -18.67
C THR A 27 -0.25 -0.75 -17.98
N VAL A 28 -0.16 -0.27 -16.73
CA VAL A 28 -1.33 0.16 -15.99
C VAL A 28 -2.00 1.35 -16.66
N LYS A 29 -3.33 1.38 -16.59
CA LYS A 29 -4.13 2.50 -17.09
C LYS A 29 -4.97 3.06 -15.94
N GLY A 30 -5.48 4.28 -16.12
CA GLY A 30 -6.34 4.87 -15.11
C GLY A 30 -7.54 4.00 -14.80
N TYR A 31 -8.16 3.40 -15.81
CA TYR A 31 -9.29 2.51 -15.56
C TYR A 31 -8.88 1.25 -14.79
N THR A 32 -7.64 0.76 -14.98
CA THR A 32 -7.14 -0.38 -14.22
C THR A 32 -7.11 -0.05 -12.73
N LEU A 33 -6.64 1.14 -12.40
CA LEU A 33 -6.59 1.59 -11.01
C LEU A 33 -7.99 1.69 -10.44
N ARG A 34 -8.91 2.34 -11.14
CA ARG A 34 -10.28 2.53 -10.65
C ARG A 34 -11.00 1.20 -10.50
N ASP A 35 -10.79 0.27 -11.43
CA ASP A 35 -11.41 -1.06 -11.37
C ASP A 35 -10.92 -1.86 -10.18
N ASN A 36 -9.77 -1.49 -9.62
CA ASN A 36 -9.19 -2.17 -8.46
C ASN A 36 -9.36 -1.38 -7.16
N GLY A 37 -10.28 -0.43 -7.15
CA GLY A 37 -10.66 0.26 -5.93
C GLY A 37 -9.89 1.53 -5.63
N PHE A 38 -8.99 1.95 -6.51
CA PHE A 38 -8.29 3.22 -6.33
C PHE A 38 -9.23 4.37 -6.64
N VAL A 39 -9.10 5.43 -5.85
CA VAL A 39 -9.83 6.68 -6.08
C VAL A 39 -8.83 7.77 -6.37
N GLU A 40 -9.24 8.71 -7.21
CA GLU A 40 -8.40 9.85 -7.54
C GLU A 40 -8.50 10.89 -6.43
N THR A 41 -7.35 11.38 -5.97
CA THR A 41 -7.29 12.39 -4.93
C THR A 41 -7.39 13.78 -5.55
N LYS A 42 -7.52 14.82 -4.70
CA LYS A 42 -7.60 16.21 -5.17
C LYS A 42 -6.37 16.63 -5.95
N SER A 43 -5.22 16.07 -5.63
CA SER A 43 -3.97 16.39 -6.34
C SER A 43 -3.82 15.62 -7.64
N GLY A 44 -4.78 14.75 -7.96
CA GLY A 44 -4.74 13.97 -9.20
C GLY A 44 -4.03 12.64 -9.08
N ASN A 45 -3.52 12.30 -7.90
CA ASN A 45 -2.93 10.99 -7.67
C ASN A 45 -4.02 9.97 -7.38
N PHE A 46 -3.66 8.70 -7.34
CA PHE A 46 -4.59 7.61 -7.06
C PHE A 46 -4.26 6.97 -5.73
N GLN A 47 -5.27 6.54 -5.00
CA GLN A 47 -5.09 6.03 -3.66
C GLN A 47 -6.03 4.87 -3.39
N LEU A 48 -5.50 3.79 -2.84
CA LEU A 48 -6.27 2.65 -2.37
C LEU A 48 -6.03 2.52 -0.87
N ILE A 49 -7.11 2.38 -0.10
CA ILE A 49 -7.02 2.15 1.33
C ILE A 49 -7.80 0.87 1.65
N ARG A 50 -7.16 -0.03 2.39
CA ARG A 50 -7.77 -1.30 2.80
C ARG A 50 -7.52 -1.55 4.27
N SER A 51 -8.56 -2.04 4.95
CA SER A 51 -8.43 -2.46 6.34
C SER A 51 -7.63 -3.75 6.43
N LEU A 52 -6.80 -3.83 7.45
CA LEU A 52 -6.04 -5.04 7.78
C LEU A 52 -6.57 -5.70 9.06
N ASP A 53 -7.74 -5.29 9.53
CA ASP A 53 -8.32 -5.84 10.75
C ASP A 53 -8.76 -7.29 10.58
N ASP A 54 -8.62 -8.03 11.66
CA ASP A 54 -9.18 -9.37 11.79
C ASP A 54 -10.47 -9.25 12.59
N LEU A 55 -11.60 -9.51 11.95
CA LEU A 55 -12.91 -9.38 12.58
C LEU A 55 -13.11 -10.37 13.72
N VAL A 56 -12.37 -11.48 13.72
CA VAL A 56 -12.49 -12.51 14.75
C VAL A 56 -11.69 -12.15 15.99
N VAL A 57 -10.46 -11.67 15.79
CA VAL A 57 -9.54 -11.37 16.88
C VAL A 57 -9.76 -9.97 17.44
N GLY A 58 -10.29 -9.06 16.64
CA GLY A 58 -10.59 -7.71 17.07
C GLY A 58 -10.09 -6.67 16.10
N HIS A 59 -10.44 -5.42 16.41
CA HIS A 59 -10.15 -4.29 15.55
C HIS A 59 -9.00 -3.48 16.10
N ARG A 60 -7.87 -3.50 15.42
CA ARG A 60 -6.73 -2.64 15.74
C ARG A 60 -6.74 -1.36 14.91
N GLY A 61 -7.58 -1.33 13.88
CA GLY A 61 -7.69 -0.18 13.01
C GLY A 61 -6.55 -0.05 12.01
N LEU A 62 -5.72 -1.07 11.85
CA LEU A 62 -4.60 -1.00 10.92
C LEU A 62 -5.08 -0.93 9.47
N LYS A 63 -4.40 -0.12 8.69
CA LYS A 63 -4.76 0.08 7.29
C LYS A 63 -3.54 -0.02 6.39
N LEU A 64 -3.77 -0.56 5.19
CA LEU A 64 -2.82 -0.51 4.10
C LEU A 64 -3.21 0.64 3.18
N LYS A 65 -2.24 1.45 2.80
CA LYS A 65 -2.45 2.55 1.86
C LYS A 65 -1.48 2.38 0.70
N VAL A 66 -2.03 2.31 -0.51
CA VAL A 66 -1.23 2.21 -1.73
C VAL A 66 -1.54 3.45 -2.56
N SER A 67 -0.53 4.20 -2.92
CA SER A 67 -0.71 5.42 -3.71
C SER A 67 0.11 5.33 -4.99
N VAL A 68 -0.50 5.77 -6.09
CA VAL A 68 0.15 5.83 -7.40
C VAL A 68 0.05 7.28 -7.86
N ASP A 69 1.14 7.83 -8.36
CA ASP A 69 1.14 9.23 -8.78
C ASP A 69 0.32 9.45 -10.06
N LYS A 70 0.06 10.70 -10.34
CA LYS A 70 -0.75 11.10 -11.50
C LYS A 70 -0.23 10.52 -12.81
N ALA A 71 1.07 10.45 -12.97
CA ALA A 71 1.68 9.93 -14.19
C ALA A 71 1.70 8.39 -14.22
N MET A 72 1.26 7.73 -13.14
CA MET A 72 1.21 6.29 -13.02
C MET A 72 2.58 5.62 -13.16
N LYS A 73 3.61 6.28 -12.61
CA LYS A 73 4.98 5.79 -12.67
C LYS A 73 5.61 5.58 -11.30
N LEU A 74 5.10 6.28 -10.29
CA LEU A 74 5.67 6.24 -8.95
C LEU A 74 4.69 5.63 -7.97
N LEU A 75 5.24 5.04 -6.93
CA LEU A 75 4.48 4.24 -5.99
C LEU A 75 4.83 4.64 -4.55
N LYS A 76 3.84 4.54 -3.69
CA LYS A 76 4.04 4.70 -2.26
C LYS A 76 3.17 3.67 -1.55
N ILE A 77 3.77 2.87 -0.66
CA ILE A 77 3.05 1.86 0.12
C ILE A 77 3.31 2.15 1.58
N SER A 78 2.26 2.22 2.37
CA SER A 78 2.41 2.43 3.81
C SER A 78 1.35 1.67 4.58
N THR A 79 1.65 1.39 5.84
CA THR A 79 0.70 0.82 6.79
C THR A 79 0.53 1.83 7.91
N THR A 80 -0.71 2.08 8.28
CA THR A 80 -1.02 3.18 9.19
C THR A 80 -2.00 2.76 10.28
N THR A 81 -2.14 3.65 11.27
CA THR A 81 -3.21 3.56 12.24
C THR A 81 -4.54 3.85 11.58
N LYS A 82 -5.62 3.64 12.32
CA LYS A 82 -6.99 3.79 11.83
C LYS A 82 -7.25 5.18 11.22
N ASP A 83 -6.72 6.22 11.84
CA ASP A 83 -6.92 7.59 11.38
C ASP A 83 -5.96 7.99 10.27
N GLY A 84 -5.00 7.13 9.94
CA GLY A 84 -4.04 7.42 8.89
C GLY A 84 -2.92 8.36 9.30
N LEU A 85 -2.89 8.80 10.56
CA LEU A 85 -1.94 9.83 10.99
C LEU A 85 -0.56 9.28 11.34
N GLN A 86 -0.47 8.01 11.69
CA GLN A 86 0.82 7.42 12.08
C GLN A 86 1.11 6.20 11.24
N THR A 87 2.38 6.09 10.82
CA THR A 87 2.88 4.90 10.15
C THR A 87 3.14 3.81 11.18
N VAL A 88 2.76 2.60 10.86
CA VAL A 88 2.96 1.45 11.74
C VAL A 88 3.85 0.44 11.02
N GLN A 89 4.89 -0.03 11.70
CA GLN A 89 5.74 -1.09 11.16
C GLN A 89 5.14 -2.44 11.55
N LEU A 90 4.71 -3.21 10.55
CA LEU A 90 4.10 -4.52 10.79
C LEU A 90 5.11 -5.64 10.88
N TYR A 91 6.08 -5.64 9.97
CA TYR A 91 7.05 -6.74 9.89
C TYR A 91 7.98 -6.75 11.09
N GLY A 92 8.34 -7.95 11.54
CA GLY A 92 9.22 -8.11 12.69
C GLY A 92 8.49 -8.28 14.02
N ASN A 93 7.16 -8.31 14.00
CA ASN A 93 6.38 -8.50 15.21
C ASN A 93 5.32 -9.57 14.96
N GLU A 94 5.37 -10.65 15.73
CA GLU A 94 4.46 -11.77 15.57
C GLU A 94 3.00 -11.42 15.77
N LYS A 95 2.72 -10.38 16.54
CA LYS A 95 1.34 -9.90 16.74
C LYS A 95 0.69 -9.49 15.43
N ASN A 96 1.49 -9.13 14.46
CA ASN A 96 1.00 -8.61 13.19
C ASN A 96 0.85 -9.67 12.11
N ALA A 97 1.02 -10.95 12.46
CA ALA A 97 1.04 -12.03 11.47
C ALA A 97 -0.20 -12.02 10.57
N TYR A 98 -1.38 -11.85 11.16
CA TYR A 98 -2.61 -11.81 10.35
C TYR A 98 -2.65 -10.60 9.44
N ALA A 99 -2.28 -9.43 9.96
CA ALA A 99 -2.28 -8.20 9.18
C ALA A 99 -1.30 -8.29 8.01
N ILE A 100 -0.12 -8.89 8.26
CA ILE A 100 0.89 -9.10 7.22
C ILE A 100 0.37 -10.03 6.14
N GLU A 101 -0.26 -11.13 6.54
CA GLU A 101 -0.81 -12.08 5.58
C GLU A 101 -1.86 -11.42 4.70
N LYS A 102 -2.74 -10.65 5.30
CA LYS A 102 -3.79 -9.94 4.55
C LYS A 102 -3.19 -8.89 3.62
N LEU A 103 -2.19 -8.15 4.09
CA LEU A 103 -1.50 -7.15 3.29
C LEU A 103 -0.83 -7.78 2.08
N GLU A 104 -0.14 -8.90 2.27
CA GLU A 104 0.54 -9.58 1.18
C GLU A 104 -0.45 -10.14 0.18
N PHE A 105 -1.59 -10.63 0.66
CA PHE A 105 -2.66 -11.11 -0.21
C PHE A 105 -3.19 -9.96 -1.09
N ILE A 106 -3.41 -8.79 -0.50
CA ILE A 106 -3.90 -7.62 -1.25
C ILE A 106 -2.87 -7.19 -2.30
N LEU A 107 -1.60 -7.08 -1.92
CA LEU A 107 -0.55 -6.65 -2.85
C LEU A 107 -0.35 -7.66 -3.97
N GLU A 108 -0.38 -8.95 -3.65
CA GLU A 108 -0.29 -10.01 -4.65
C GLU A 108 -1.44 -9.93 -5.64
N GLY A 109 -2.65 -9.65 -5.14
CA GLY A 109 -3.81 -9.45 -6.01
C GLY A 109 -3.62 -8.28 -6.96
N LEU A 110 -3.01 -7.20 -6.50
CA LEU A 110 -2.72 -6.05 -7.36
C LEU A 110 -1.69 -6.41 -8.44
N VAL A 111 -0.72 -7.27 -8.10
CA VAL A 111 0.23 -7.76 -9.10
C VAL A 111 -0.49 -8.60 -10.15
N GLU A 112 -1.34 -9.51 -9.71
CA GLU A 112 -2.07 -10.39 -10.63
C GLU A 112 -3.00 -9.63 -11.56
N ARG A 113 -3.56 -8.51 -11.09
CA ARG A 113 -4.50 -7.72 -11.89
C ARG A 113 -3.84 -6.59 -12.66
N GLY A 114 -2.51 -6.58 -12.73
CA GLY A 114 -1.79 -5.66 -13.61
C GLY A 114 -1.65 -4.25 -13.08
N VAL A 115 -1.80 -4.04 -11.78
CA VAL A 115 -1.58 -2.73 -11.16
C VAL A 115 -0.12 -2.57 -10.77
N LEU A 116 0.46 -3.60 -10.17
CA LEU A 116 1.85 -3.59 -9.70
C LEU A 116 2.65 -4.70 -10.35
N GLU A 117 3.97 -4.54 -10.30
CA GLU A 117 4.92 -5.62 -10.59
C GLU A 117 5.74 -5.86 -9.34
N GLU A 118 6.00 -7.11 -9.03
CA GLU A 118 6.93 -7.45 -7.96
C GLU A 118 8.29 -7.72 -8.58
N LEU A 119 9.32 -7.11 -8.01
CA LEU A 119 10.69 -7.21 -8.54
C LEU A 119 11.47 -8.35 -7.91
#